data_8a67dba882541d3597fe068395e34202
#
_entry.id   8a67dba882541d3597fe068395e34202
#
_cell.length_a   1.000
_cell.length_b   1.000
_cell.length_c   1.000
_cell.angle_alpha   90.00
_cell.angle_beta   90.00
_cell.angle_gamma   90.00
#
_symmetry.space_group_name_H-M   'P 1'
#
loop_
_entity.id
_entity.type
_entity.pdbx_description
1 polymer ?
#
loop_
_entity_poly.entity_id
_entity_poly.type
_entity_poly.pdbx_seq_one_letter_code
_entity_poly.pdbx_strand_id
1 'polypeptide(L)'
;HHLVWFALLLATSPCGDVLSIDRWIRRRRPAPRSDLRYGLPLRITWLLLGMVYFFPGVWKLWTGGLDWIFSEHLRNQIWHQWTTHANWEPVLDPTGHPWLLRMGGLGVVVFEMSFVLLMFRRSTRIVALVIGLLFHLANLLTLNIGFVSLMAIYPCLIDSPRLLSRLGLR
;
A
#
# COMPACT_ATOMS: atom_id res chain seq x y z
N HIS A 1 -3.66 -10.57 -8.41
CA HIS A 1 -5.00 -10.09 -8.80
C HIS A 1 -5.13 -8.56 -8.68
N HIS A 2 -4.48 -7.91 -7.70
CA HIS A 2 -4.62 -6.46 -7.49
C HIS A 2 -4.15 -5.63 -8.68
N LEU A 3 -3.06 -6.02 -9.33
CA LEU A 3 -2.54 -5.32 -10.51
C LEU A 3 -3.55 -5.21 -11.65
N VAL A 4 -4.42 -6.21 -11.82
CA VAL A 4 -5.44 -6.20 -12.90
C VAL A 4 -6.42 -5.05 -12.70
N TRP A 5 -6.90 -4.81 -11.47
CA TRP A 5 -7.80 -3.71 -11.16
C TRP A 5 -7.16 -2.35 -11.39
N PHE A 6 -5.89 -2.20 -10.96
CA PHE A 6 -5.18 -0.95 -11.17
C PHE A 6 -4.83 -0.72 -12.65
N ALA A 7 -4.48 -1.78 -13.39
CA ALA A 7 -4.28 -1.69 -14.84
C ALA A 7 -5.56 -1.29 -15.57
N LEU A 8 -6.72 -1.84 -15.18
CA LEU A 8 -8.02 -1.47 -15.73
C LEU A 8 -8.35 0.00 -15.47
N LEU A 9 -8.11 0.48 -14.25
CA LEU A 9 -8.28 1.90 -13.91
C LEU A 9 -7.37 2.80 -14.74
N LEU A 10 -6.12 2.42 -14.93
CA LEU A 10 -5.19 3.16 -15.79
C LEU A 10 -5.67 3.16 -17.25
N ALA A 11 -6.11 2.02 -17.77
CA ALA A 11 -6.60 1.90 -19.13
C ALA A 11 -7.85 2.76 -19.40
N THR A 12 -8.71 2.93 -18.38
CA THR A 12 -9.94 3.75 -18.48
C THR A 12 -9.74 5.21 -18.10
N SER A 13 -8.57 5.56 -17.56
CA SER A 13 -8.24 6.94 -17.16
C SER A 13 -7.50 7.70 -18.27
N PRO A 14 -7.57 9.04 -18.28
CA PRO A 14 -6.85 9.86 -19.26
C PRO A 14 -5.34 9.97 -18.97
N CYS A 15 -4.68 8.84 -18.68
CA CYS A 15 -3.26 8.78 -18.33
C CYS A 15 -2.34 9.21 -19.50
N GLY A 16 -2.83 9.14 -20.74
CA GLY A 16 -2.12 9.59 -21.93
C GLY A 16 -2.08 11.11 -22.14
N ASP A 17 -2.83 11.90 -21.35
CA ASP A 17 -2.92 13.36 -21.53
C ASP A 17 -1.73 14.13 -20.96
N VAL A 18 -0.96 13.54 -20.04
CA VAL A 18 0.20 14.19 -19.38
C VAL A 18 1.38 13.23 -19.39
N LEU A 19 2.58 13.73 -19.73
CA LEU A 19 3.83 12.97 -19.76
C LEU A 19 3.75 11.71 -20.67
N SER A 20 3.01 11.79 -21.77
CA SER A 20 2.91 10.70 -22.73
C SER A 20 3.61 11.03 -24.05
N ILE A 21 4.07 9.99 -24.74
CA ILE A 21 4.63 10.11 -26.10
C ILE A 21 3.57 10.68 -27.05
N ASP A 22 2.32 10.27 -26.93
CA ASP A 22 1.18 10.76 -27.71
C ASP A 22 0.99 12.27 -27.56
N ARG A 23 1.10 12.78 -26.34
CA ARG A 23 1.03 14.23 -26.10
C ARG A 23 2.19 14.95 -26.74
N TRP A 24 3.40 14.42 -26.63
CA TRP A 24 4.59 15.00 -27.23
C TRP A 24 4.46 15.06 -28.75
N ILE A 25 4.00 13.98 -29.39
CA ILE A 25 3.77 13.92 -30.85
C ILE A 25 2.63 14.85 -31.28
N ARG A 26 1.49 14.82 -30.57
CA ARG A 26 0.27 15.56 -30.98
C ARG A 26 0.23 17.00 -30.48
N ARG A 27 1.22 17.45 -29.70
CA ARG A 27 1.30 18.82 -29.11
C ARG A 27 -0.01 19.25 -28.41
N ARG A 28 -0.76 18.33 -27.81
CA ARG A 28 -2.03 18.62 -27.16
C ARG A 28 -1.82 19.43 -25.88
N ARG A 29 -2.69 20.43 -25.65
CA ARG A 29 -2.72 21.18 -24.40
C ARG A 29 -3.27 20.28 -23.28
N PRO A 30 -2.74 20.40 -22.04
CA PRO A 30 -3.30 19.66 -20.91
C PRO A 30 -4.75 20.10 -20.66
N ALA A 31 -5.62 19.14 -20.32
CA ALA A 31 -6.96 19.47 -19.88
C ALA A 31 -6.93 20.23 -18.54
N PRO A 32 -7.97 21.02 -18.24
CA PRO A 32 -8.05 21.76 -16.98
C PRO A 32 -7.90 20.84 -15.76
N ARG A 33 -7.13 21.26 -14.76
CA ARG A 33 -6.85 20.47 -13.53
C ARG A 33 -8.08 20.10 -12.69
N SER A 34 -9.22 20.74 -12.94
CA SER A 34 -10.48 20.53 -12.21
C SER A 34 -11.37 19.44 -12.80
N ASP A 35 -10.92 18.76 -13.87
CA ASP A 35 -11.72 17.78 -14.55
C ASP A 35 -11.88 16.51 -13.68
N LEU A 36 -13.13 16.10 -13.43
CA LEU A 36 -13.47 14.87 -12.71
C LEU A 36 -12.85 13.61 -13.34
N ARG A 37 -12.58 13.64 -14.66
CA ARG A 37 -11.91 12.55 -15.37
C ARG A 37 -10.55 12.17 -14.80
N TYR A 38 -9.83 13.13 -14.19
CA TYR A 38 -8.54 12.86 -13.54
C TYR A 38 -8.69 12.55 -12.06
N GLY A 39 -9.67 13.17 -11.39
CA GLY A 39 -9.87 13.02 -9.95
C GLY A 39 -10.53 11.70 -9.57
N LEU A 40 -11.46 11.21 -10.40
CA LEU A 40 -12.23 10.01 -10.11
C LEU A 40 -11.36 8.74 -10.11
N PRO A 41 -10.55 8.46 -11.16
CA PRO A 41 -9.67 7.28 -11.15
C PRO A 41 -8.71 7.27 -9.95
N LEU A 42 -8.18 8.44 -9.58
CA LEU A 42 -7.29 8.56 -8.43
C LEU A 42 -8.00 8.22 -7.11
N ARG A 43 -9.22 8.70 -6.91
CA ARG A 43 -10.01 8.39 -5.70
C ARG A 43 -10.40 6.91 -5.64
N ILE A 44 -10.74 6.31 -6.77
CA ILE A 44 -11.02 4.87 -6.86
C ILE A 44 -9.75 4.08 -6.54
N THR A 45 -8.58 4.51 -7.03
CA THR A 45 -7.29 3.90 -6.71
C THR A 45 -7.04 3.92 -5.19
N TRP A 46 -7.28 5.05 -4.52
CA TRP A 46 -7.13 5.13 -3.06
C TRP A 46 -8.10 4.21 -2.32
N LEU A 47 -9.35 4.15 -2.76
CA LEU A 47 -10.35 3.26 -2.18
C LEU A 47 -9.94 1.79 -2.33
N LEU A 48 -9.58 1.37 -3.55
CA LEU A 48 -9.15 -0.01 -3.81
C LEU A 48 -7.88 -0.37 -3.02
N LEU A 49 -6.90 0.52 -2.99
CA LEU A 49 -5.69 0.32 -2.20
C LEU A 49 -6.02 0.19 -0.71
N GLY A 50 -6.93 1.04 -0.20
CA GLY A 50 -7.43 0.95 1.16
C GLY A 50 -8.12 -0.39 1.46
N MET A 51 -8.96 -0.87 0.52
CA MET A 51 -9.66 -2.16 0.67
C MET A 51 -8.72 -3.36 0.65
N VAL A 52 -7.63 -3.30 -0.11
CA VAL A 52 -6.60 -4.36 -0.12
C VAL A 52 -6.01 -4.60 1.26
N TYR A 53 -5.88 -3.56 2.09
CA TYR A 53 -5.45 -3.70 3.49
C TYR A 53 -6.60 -3.96 4.44
N PHE A 54 -7.73 -3.27 4.25
CA PHE A 54 -8.85 -3.34 5.16
C PHE A 54 -9.44 -4.77 5.30
N PHE A 55 -9.66 -5.45 4.18
CA PHE A 55 -10.24 -6.79 4.22
C PHE A 55 -9.39 -7.84 4.95
N PRO A 56 -8.08 -7.94 4.77
CA PRO A 56 -7.25 -8.82 5.62
C PRO A 56 -7.32 -8.47 7.11
N GLY A 57 -7.36 -7.19 7.47
CA GLY A 57 -7.51 -6.75 8.85
C GLY A 57 -8.84 -7.20 9.46
N VAL A 58 -9.94 -6.97 8.73
CA VAL A 58 -11.28 -7.46 9.13
C VAL A 58 -11.28 -8.98 9.26
N TRP A 59 -10.70 -9.69 8.29
CA TRP A 59 -10.66 -11.15 8.31
C TRP A 59 -9.91 -11.70 9.53
N LYS A 60 -8.77 -11.11 9.87
CA LYS A 60 -8.00 -11.48 11.06
C LYS A 60 -8.83 -11.34 12.33
N LEU A 61 -9.53 -10.21 12.49
CA LEU A 61 -10.39 -9.97 13.65
C LEU A 61 -11.64 -10.85 13.65
N TRP A 62 -12.19 -11.13 12.48
CA TRP A 62 -13.38 -11.98 12.33
C TRP A 62 -13.09 -13.44 12.69
N THR A 63 -11.97 -13.98 12.23
CA THR A 63 -11.63 -15.41 12.41
C THR A 63 -10.90 -15.69 13.71
N GLY A 64 -10.05 -14.79 14.18
CA GLY A 64 -9.19 -14.98 15.35
C GLY A 64 -9.50 -14.05 16.52
N GLY A 65 -10.33 -13.02 16.30
CA GLY A 65 -10.60 -12.03 17.33
C GLY A 65 -9.32 -11.37 17.84
N LEU A 66 -9.30 -11.07 19.13
CA LEU A 66 -8.11 -10.53 19.80
C LEU A 66 -7.00 -11.60 19.98
N ASP A 67 -7.34 -12.87 19.92
CA ASP A 67 -6.36 -13.95 19.99
C ASP A 67 -5.39 -13.90 18.81
N TRP A 68 -5.82 -13.39 17.65
CA TRP A 68 -4.91 -13.18 16.52
C TRP A 68 -3.71 -12.29 16.89
N ILE A 69 -3.94 -11.29 17.76
CA ILE A 69 -2.92 -10.34 18.21
C ILE A 69 -2.09 -10.91 19.35
N PHE A 70 -2.76 -11.53 20.34
CA PHE A 70 -2.15 -11.85 21.63
C PHE A 70 -1.68 -13.30 21.79
N SER A 71 -2.05 -14.20 20.84
CA SER A 71 -1.61 -15.58 20.82
C SER A 71 -0.34 -15.80 19.99
N GLU A 72 -0.02 -17.07 19.75
CA GLU A 72 1.12 -17.50 18.95
C GLU A 72 0.89 -17.42 17.42
N HIS A 73 -0.23 -16.86 16.97
CA HIS A 73 -0.58 -16.84 15.53
C HIS A 73 0.49 -16.21 14.67
N LEU A 74 0.99 -15.02 15.05
CA LEU A 74 2.02 -14.34 14.28
C LEU A 74 3.33 -15.13 14.24
N ARG A 75 3.73 -15.74 15.37
CA ARG A 75 4.90 -16.61 15.44
C ARG A 75 4.76 -17.80 14.51
N ASN A 76 3.61 -18.47 14.55
CA ASN A 76 3.33 -19.64 13.72
C ASN A 76 3.30 -19.29 12.24
N GLN A 77 2.78 -18.12 11.87
CA GLN A 77 2.84 -17.63 10.49
C GLN A 77 4.29 -17.36 10.03
N ILE A 78 5.11 -16.76 10.88
CA ILE A 78 6.52 -16.52 10.61
C ILE A 78 7.24 -17.86 10.37
N TRP A 79 7.09 -18.82 11.28
CA TRP A 79 7.71 -20.13 11.13
C TRP A 79 7.21 -20.88 9.90
N HIS A 80 5.90 -20.85 9.63
CA HIS A 80 5.35 -21.44 8.42
C HIS A 80 5.97 -20.85 7.17
N GLN A 81 6.12 -19.53 7.13
CA GLN A 81 6.74 -18.85 5.98
C GLN A 81 8.22 -19.24 5.83
N TRP A 82 8.96 -19.37 6.93
CA TRP A 82 10.36 -19.78 6.88
C TRP A 82 10.52 -21.23 6.39
N THR A 83 9.64 -22.12 6.78
CA THR A 83 9.67 -23.52 6.29
C THR A 83 9.35 -23.66 4.79
N THR A 84 8.62 -22.71 4.22
CA THR A 84 8.32 -22.69 2.78
C THR A 84 9.48 -22.17 1.94
N HIS A 85 10.46 -21.49 2.55
CA HIS A 85 11.63 -20.89 1.88
C HIS A 85 12.93 -21.52 2.39
N ALA A 86 13.15 -22.80 2.11
CA ALA A 86 14.24 -23.61 2.69
C ALA A 86 15.66 -23.04 2.52
N ASN A 87 15.88 -22.13 1.55
CA ASN A 87 17.20 -21.53 1.27
C ASN A 87 17.26 -20.05 1.66
N TRP A 88 16.32 -19.57 2.47
CA TRP A 88 16.30 -18.18 2.90
C TRP A 88 16.42 -18.09 4.42
N GLU A 89 17.30 -17.22 4.88
CA GLU A 89 17.46 -16.91 6.30
C GLU A 89 16.83 -15.54 6.60
N PRO A 90 16.04 -15.41 7.69
CA PRO A 90 15.43 -14.14 8.04
C PRO A 90 16.49 -13.11 8.45
N VAL A 91 16.38 -11.91 7.91
CA VAL A 91 17.23 -10.77 8.31
C VAL A 91 16.88 -10.30 9.72
N LEU A 92 15.58 -10.42 10.09
CA LEU A 92 15.06 -10.09 11.41
C LEU A 92 14.30 -11.30 11.96
N ASP A 93 14.69 -11.77 13.13
CA ASP A 93 14.01 -12.85 13.86
C ASP A 93 13.34 -12.27 15.13
N PRO A 94 12.03 -11.98 15.09
CA PRO A 94 11.29 -11.56 16.27
C PRO A 94 10.77 -12.72 17.13
N THR A 95 10.96 -13.99 16.72
CA THR A 95 10.26 -15.13 17.33
C THR A 95 10.70 -15.41 18.77
N GLY A 96 11.92 -15.03 19.13
CA GLY A 96 12.43 -15.10 20.49
C GLY A 96 11.86 -14.06 21.47
N HIS A 97 11.08 -13.08 20.96
CA HIS A 97 10.58 -11.96 21.76
C HIS A 97 9.05 -11.86 21.75
N PRO A 98 8.32 -12.51 22.68
CA PRO A 98 6.85 -12.54 22.70
C PRO A 98 6.20 -11.15 22.69
N TRP A 99 6.78 -10.20 23.41
CA TRP A 99 6.26 -8.82 23.44
C TRP A 99 6.35 -8.14 22.06
N LEU A 100 7.43 -8.39 21.30
CA LEU A 100 7.63 -7.84 19.97
C LEU A 100 6.62 -8.41 18.98
N LEU A 101 6.32 -9.71 19.10
CA LEU A 101 5.28 -10.37 18.30
C LEU A 101 3.89 -9.79 18.57
N ARG A 102 3.55 -9.55 19.85
CA ARG A 102 2.26 -8.94 20.21
C ARG A 102 2.15 -7.51 19.68
N MET A 103 3.19 -6.70 19.85
CA MET A 103 3.20 -5.35 19.32
C MET A 103 3.17 -5.35 17.78
N GLY A 104 3.85 -6.29 17.14
CA GLY A 104 3.80 -6.49 15.69
C GLY A 104 2.39 -6.88 15.24
N GLY A 105 1.75 -7.85 15.89
CA GLY A 105 0.38 -8.26 15.60
C GLY A 105 -0.62 -7.11 15.74
N LEU A 106 -0.53 -6.35 16.84
CA LEU A 106 -1.36 -5.15 17.03
C LEU A 106 -1.10 -4.12 15.94
N GLY A 107 0.17 -3.86 15.63
CA GLY A 107 0.57 -2.92 14.59
C GLY A 107 0.03 -3.30 13.21
N VAL A 108 0.08 -4.59 12.85
CA VAL A 108 -0.50 -5.12 11.61
C VAL A 108 -1.99 -4.83 11.53
N VAL A 109 -2.77 -5.21 12.56
CA VAL A 109 -4.24 -5.04 12.55
C VAL A 109 -4.61 -3.55 12.54
N VAL A 110 -3.96 -2.73 13.38
CA VAL A 110 -4.21 -1.28 13.42
C VAL A 110 -3.88 -0.64 12.07
N PHE A 111 -2.76 -1.00 11.45
CA PHE A 111 -2.37 -0.50 10.15
C PHE A 111 -3.41 -0.90 9.09
N GLU A 112 -3.72 -2.18 8.96
CA GLU A 112 -4.65 -2.71 7.98
C GLU A 112 -6.05 -2.07 8.09
N MET A 113 -6.57 -1.92 9.30
CA MET A 113 -7.88 -1.32 9.53
C MET A 113 -7.89 0.20 9.31
N SER A 114 -6.83 0.91 9.70
CA SER A 114 -6.78 2.37 9.62
C SER A 114 -6.36 2.89 8.24
N PHE A 115 -5.67 2.09 7.44
CA PHE A 115 -5.09 2.52 6.17
C PHE A 115 -6.12 3.16 5.24
N VAL A 116 -7.30 2.56 5.11
CA VAL A 116 -8.39 3.10 4.27
C VAL A 116 -8.81 4.51 4.72
N LEU A 117 -8.85 4.76 6.03
CA LEU A 117 -9.23 6.06 6.58
C LEU A 117 -8.14 7.11 6.34
N LEU A 118 -6.87 6.71 6.43
CA LEU A 118 -5.73 7.58 6.19
C LEU A 118 -5.64 8.05 4.72
N MET A 119 -6.22 7.29 3.77
CA MET A 119 -6.22 7.64 2.35
C MET A 119 -7.05 8.90 2.04
N PHE A 120 -8.17 9.12 2.75
CA PHE A 120 -9.10 10.18 2.40
C PHE A 120 -8.63 11.57 2.82
N ARG A 121 -7.77 11.68 3.84
CA ARG A 121 -7.23 12.97 4.27
C ARG A 121 -5.86 13.22 3.65
N ARG A 122 -5.69 14.39 3.05
CA ARG A 122 -4.44 14.78 2.38
C ARG A 122 -3.23 14.77 3.32
N SER A 123 -3.43 15.25 4.56
CA SER A 123 -2.37 15.29 5.58
C SER A 123 -1.92 13.91 6.04
N THR A 124 -2.84 12.93 6.07
CA THR A 124 -2.57 11.58 6.56
C THR A 124 -2.08 10.63 5.48
N ARG A 125 -2.22 10.96 4.19
CA ARG A 125 -1.69 10.13 3.09
C ARG A 125 -0.18 9.93 3.14
N ILE A 126 0.57 10.96 3.48
CA ILE A 126 2.03 10.82 3.65
C ILE A 126 2.36 9.90 4.82
N VAL A 127 1.60 9.99 5.91
CA VAL A 127 1.75 9.07 7.05
C VAL A 127 1.44 7.64 6.61
N ALA A 128 0.35 7.41 5.88
CA ALA A 128 -0.01 6.12 5.32
C ALA A 128 1.08 5.56 4.38
N LEU A 129 1.66 6.43 3.53
CA LEU A 129 2.78 6.07 2.65
C LEU A 129 3.97 5.56 3.47
N VAL A 130 4.41 6.35 4.46
CA VAL A 130 5.59 6.00 5.26
C VAL A 130 5.36 4.71 6.06
N ILE A 131 4.22 4.63 6.78
CA ILE A 131 3.89 3.43 7.56
C ILE A 131 3.74 2.21 6.65
N GLY A 132 3.11 2.37 5.48
CA GLY A 132 2.97 1.29 4.50
C GLY A 132 4.31 0.79 3.97
N LEU A 133 5.25 1.69 3.67
CA LEU A 133 6.60 1.29 3.26
C LEU A 133 7.34 0.56 4.38
N LEU A 134 7.24 1.03 5.62
CA LEU A 134 7.83 0.35 6.79
C LEU A 134 7.20 -1.01 7.03
N PHE A 135 5.88 -1.13 6.89
CA PHE A 135 5.15 -2.38 6.98
C PHE A 135 5.63 -3.40 5.93
N HIS A 136 5.78 -2.98 4.67
CA HIS A 136 6.29 -3.86 3.62
C HIS A 136 7.77 -4.21 3.80
N LEU A 137 8.58 -3.28 4.27
CA LEU A 137 9.96 -3.56 4.61
C LEU A 137 10.06 -4.59 5.74
N ALA A 138 9.27 -4.45 6.79
CA ALA A 138 9.21 -5.43 7.88
C ALA A 138 8.82 -6.82 7.36
N ASN A 139 7.77 -6.91 6.52
CA ASN A 139 7.38 -8.19 5.90
C ASN A 139 8.49 -8.78 5.01
N LEU A 140 9.22 -7.96 4.27
CA LEU A 140 10.33 -8.43 3.46
C LEU A 140 11.46 -9.00 4.32
N LEU A 141 11.83 -8.30 5.40
CA LEU A 141 12.95 -8.68 6.26
C LEU A 141 12.64 -9.86 7.20
N THR A 142 11.37 -10.08 7.55
CA THR A 142 10.94 -11.15 8.47
C THR A 142 10.33 -12.35 7.76
N LEU A 143 9.67 -12.15 6.62
CA LEU A 143 8.86 -13.17 5.95
C LEU A 143 9.29 -13.46 4.51
N ASN A 144 10.24 -12.72 3.96
CA ASN A 144 10.60 -12.76 2.53
C ASN A 144 9.40 -12.51 1.60
N ILE A 145 8.43 -11.70 2.04
CA ILE A 145 7.26 -11.37 1.23
C ILE A 145 7.45 -9.98 0.63
N GLY A 146 7.75 -9.92 -0.67
CA GLY A 146 7.89 -8.67 -1.41
C GLY A 146 6.56 -8.24 -2.04
N PHE A 147 5.96 -7.18 -1.53
CA PHE A 147 4.72 -6.57 -2.09
C PHE A 147 5.03 -5.52 -3.16
N VAL A 148 5.98 -5.80 -4.06
CA VAL A 148 6.46 -4.83 -5.07
C VAL A 148 5.31 -4.27 -5.91
N SER A 149 4.32 -5.10 -6.25
CA SER A 149 3.15 -4.68 -7.03
C SER A 149 2.26 -3.66 -6.31
N LEU A 150 2.11 -3.76 -4.98
CA LEU A 150 1.39 -2.77 -4.18
C LEU A 150 2.22 -1.50 -3.99
N MET A 151 3.52 -1.65 -3.74
CA MET A 151 4.42 -0.50 -3.59
C MET A 151 4.49 0.35 -4.86
N ALA A 152 4.35 -0.27 -6.05
CA ALA A 152 4.31 0.45 -7.33
C ALA A 152 3.10 1.40 -7.46
N ILE A 153 2.05 1.21 -6.65
CA ILE A 153 0.86 2.07 -6.65
C ILE A 153 1.00 3.26 -5.67
N TYR A 154 1.89 3.17 -4.69
CA TYR A 154 2.07 4.18 -3.66
C TYR A 154 2.40 5.60 -4.17
N PRO A 155 3.05 5.80 -5.32
CA PRO A 155 3.21 7.16 -5.89
C PRO A 155 1.90 7.91 -6.08
N CYS A 156 0.74 7.23 -6.23
CA CYS A 156 -0.56 7.88 -6.31
C CYS A 156 -1.01 8.57 -5.01
N LEU A 157 -0.35 8.27 -3.89
CA LEU A 157 -0.60 8.92 -2.59
C LEU A 157 0.11 10.28 -2.48
N ILE A 158 1.09 10.53 -3.34
CA ILE A 158 1.87 11.77 -3.35
C ILE A 158 1.07 12.85 -4.08
N ASP A 159 1.01 14.03 -3.48
CA ASP A 159 0.43 15.21 -4.11
C ASP A 159 1.41 15.80 -5.14
N SER A 160 1.42 15.19 -6.31
CA SER A 160 2.35 15.56 -7.39
C SER A 160 2.29 17.05 -7.80
N PRO A 161 1.13 17.75 -7.88
CA PRO A 161 1.10 19.16 -8.22
C PRO A 161 1.85 20.06 -7.22
N ARG A 162 1.78 19.74 -5.93
CA ARG A 162 2.55 20.48 -4.91
C ARG A 162 4.03 20.13 -4.94
N LEU A 163 4.36 18.89 -5.15
CA LEU A 163 5.75 18.46 -5.26
C LEU A 163 6.41 19.15 -6.46
N LEU A 164 5.77 19.10 -7.63
CA LEU A 164 6.26 19.76 -8.84
C LEU A 164 6.40 21.27 -8.68
N SER A 165 5.44 21.94 -8.01
CA SER A 165 5.53 23.36 -7.73
C SER A 165 6.69 23.73 -6.78
N ARG A 166 6.98 22.89 -5.79
CA ARG A 166 8.13 23.08 -4.88
C ARG A 166 9.47 22.84 -5.57
N LEU A 167 9.51 21.98 -6.56
CA LEU A 167 10.70 21.69 -7.37
C LEU A 167 10.90 22.68 -8.53
N GLY A 168 10.04 23.71 -8.64
CA GLY A 168 10.11 24.69 -9.74
C GLY A 168 9.70 24.13 -11.11
N LEU A 169 9.20 22.89 -11.16
CA LEU A 169 8.75 22.20 -12.37
C LEU A 169 7.26 22.50 -12.60
N ARG A 170 6.96 23.60 -13.29
CA ARG A 170 5.59 23.98 -13.69
C ARG A 170 5.31 23.70 -15.17
#